data_b1d542ae56b027c7424e6d3778315c47
#
_entry.id   b1d542ae56b027c7424e6d3778315c47
#
_cell.length_a   1.000
_cell.length_b   1.000
_cell.length_c   1.000
_cell.angle_alpha   90.00
_cell.angle_beta   90.00
_cell.angle_gamma   90.00
#
_symmetry.space_group_name_H-M   'P 1'
#
loop_
_entity.id
_entity.type
_entity.pdbx_description
1 polymer ?
#
loop_
_entity_poly.entity_id
_entity_poly.type
_entity_poly.pdbx_seq_one_letter_code
_entity_poly.pdbx_strand_id
1 'polypeptide(L)'
;MISKLRRTRGFTLLELMIVLLVIAILTTIATQQYLRYSYRARRADGQELLMRVANAQERYYATFNKYGDDPVTGDLKLGSATSEKGYYTVKITKTDLTKDYTATATPVAGNSQAKDACGALSINSAGVKLPALTDTTKNTNGRCW
;
A
#
# COMPACT_ATOMS: atom_id res chain seq x y z
N MET A 1 55.22 10.06 40.96
CA MET A 1 53.89 10.05 40.32
C MET A 1 53.71 8.69 39.67
N ILE A 2 52.90 7.80 40.26
CA ILE A 2 52.64 6.46 39.71
C ILE A 2 51.29 6.53 38.98
N SER A 3 51.32 6.51 37.64
CA SER A 3 50.11 6.47 36.84
C SER A 3 49.43 5.10 36.97
N LYS A 4 48.22 5.05 37.55
CA LYS A 4 47.37 3.87 37.59
C LYS A 4 46.98 3.52 36.17
N LEU A 5 47.59 2.50 35.58
CA LEU A 5 47.13 1.86 34.34
C LEU A 5 45.72 1.32 34.57
N ARG A 6 44.70 1.96 33.98
CA ARG A 6 43.34 1.46 33.92
C ARG A 6 43.35 0.17 33.08
N ARG A 7 43.12 -0.95 33.72
CA ARG A 7 42.97 -2.26 33.10
C ARG A 7 41.68 -2.22 32.27
N THR A 8 41.78 -2.05 30.96
CA THR A 8 40.65 -2.18 30.03
C THR A 8 40.26 -3.66 30.00
N ARG A 9 39.02 -3.95 30.41
CA ARG A 9 38.45 -5.30 30.28
C ARG A 9 38.09 -5.51 28.82
N GLY A 10 38.70 -6.48 28.16
CA GLY A 10 38.30 -6.93 26.81
C GLY A 10 37.04 -7.80 26.87
N PHE A 11 36.28 -7.82 25.77
CA PHE A 11 35.13 -8.71 25.62
C PHE A 11 35.56 -10.17 25.58
N THR A 12 34.80 -11.04 26.24
CA THR A 12 35.00 -12.48 26.14
C THR A 12 34.38 -13.00 24.83
N LEU A 13 34.92 -14.10 24.28
CA LEU A 13 34.39 -14.75 23.11
C LEU A 13 32.92 -15.21 23.32
N LEU A 14 32.60 -15.69 24.53
CA LEU A 14 31.27 -16.12 24.92
C LEU A 14 30.27 -14.96 24.91
N GLU A 15 30.66 -13.78 25.40
CA GLU A 15 29.83 -12.57 25.39
C GLU A 15 29.48 -12.16 23.97
N LEU A 16 30.45 -12.21 23.04
CA LEU A 16 30.24 -11.92 21.64
C LEU A 16 29.28 -12.93 20.99
N MET A 17 29.39 -14.23 21.32
CA MET A 17 28.47 -15.25 20.81
C MET A 17 27.02 -15.02 21.26
N ILE A 18 26.82 -14.66 22.55
CA ILE A 18 25.48 -14.37 23.09
C ILE A 18 24.90 -13.14 22.39
N VAL A 19 25.66 -12.07 22.19
CA VAL A 19 25.22 -10.86 21.52
C VAL A 19 24.79 -11.16 20.07
N LEU A 20 25.59 -11.94 19.32
CA LEU A 20 25.24 -12.33 17.96
C LEU A 20 23.96 -13.17 17.91
N LEU A 21 23.75 -14.09 18.85
CA LEU A 21 22.52 -14.89 18.94
C LEU A 21 21.30 -14.00 19.20
N VAL A 22 21.39 -13.05 20.12
CA VAL A 22 20.29 -12.11 20.41
C VAL A 22 19.98 -11.25 19.20
N ILE A 23 21.00 -10.71 18.52
CA ILE A 23 20.81 -9.91 17.31
C ILE A 23 20.13 -10.73 16.20
N ALA A 24 20.54 -11.99 15.99
CA ALA A 24 19.93 -12.87 15.00
C ALA A 24 18.43 -13.09 15.26
N ILE A 25 18.03 -13.33 16.51
CA ILE A 25 16.62 -13.50 16.89
C ILE A 25 15.83 -12.20 16.65
N LEU A 26 16.36 -11.06 17.11
CA LEU A 26 15.68 -9.78 16.95
C LEU A 26 15.50 -9.38 15.48
N THR A 27 16.49 -9.67 14.65
CA THR A 27 16.46 -9.35 13.21
C THR A 27 15.35 -10.12 12.50
N THR A 28 15.11 -11.40 12.84
CA THR A 28 14.05 -12.19 12.23
C THR A 28 12.67 -11.62 12.52
N ILE A 29 12.41 -11.13 13.71
CA ILE A 29 11.14 -10.50 14.11
C ILE A 29 10.99 -9.12 13.43
N ALA A 30 12.05 -8.33 13.42
CA ALA A 30 12.03 -6.96 12.88
C ALA A 30 11.72 -6.93 11.38
N THR A 31 12.26 -7.86 10.59
CA THR A 31 12.03 -7.91 9.14
C THR A 31 10.57 -8.13 8.78
N GLN A 32 9.86 -9.00 9.50
CA GLN A 32 8.44 -9.27 9.26
C GLN A 32 7.58 -8.02 9.53
N GLN A 33 7.84 -7.31 10.61
CA GLN A 33 7.10 -6.10 10.96
C GLN A 33 7.38 -4.97 9.98
N TYR A 34 8.62 -4.82 9.53
CA TYR A 34 8.99 -3.82 8.53
C TYR A 34 8.26 -4.02 7.20
N LEU A 35 8.16 -5.25 6.71
CA LEU A 35 7.44 -5.55 5.46
C LEU A 35 5.95 -5.20 5.58
N ARG A 36 5.30 -5.57 6.68
CA ARG A 36 3.89 -5.21 6.93
C ARG A 36 3.67 -3.70 6.95
N TYR A 37 4.55 -2.97 7.61
CA TYR A 37 4.48 -1.50 7.65
C TYR A 37 4.66 -0.89 6.26
N SER A 38 5.63 -1.39 5.50
CA SER A 38 5.92 -0.94 4.13
C SER A 38 4.72 -1.14 3.20
N TYR A 39 4.05 -2.30 3.26
CA TYR A 39 2.83 -2.54 2.48
C TYR A 39 1.72 -1.55 2.82
N ARG A 40 1.48 -1.29 4.11
CA ARG A 40 0.49 -0.30 4.54
C ARG A 40 0.79 1.11 4.01
N ALA A 41 2.03 1.55 4.14
CA ALA A 41 2.43 2.87 3.66
C ALA A 41 2.22 3.03 2.15
N ARG A 42 2.47 1.97 1.38
CA ARG A 42 2.27 1.98 -0.08
C ARG A 42 0.80 1.88 -0.49
N ARG A 43 -0.09 1.28 0.32
CA ARG A 43 -1.54 1.28 0.06
C ARG A 43 -2.12 2.69 -0.02
N ALA A 44 -1.59 3.64 0.76
CA ALA A 44 -2.02 5.02 0.72
C ALA A 44 -1.92 5.62 -0.70
N ASP A 45 -0.91 5.24 -1.49
CA ASP A 45 -0.73 5.65 -2.87
C ASP A 45 -1.86 5.14 -3.80
N GLY A 46 -2.30 3.88 -3.61
CA GLY A 46 -3.44 3.32 -4.33
C GLY A 46 -4.79 3.90 -3.89
N GLN A 47 -4.95 4.14 -2.59
CA GLN A 47 -6.15 4.77 -2.03
C GLN A 47 -6.29 6.21 -2.54
N GLU A 48 -5.21 6.98 -2.55
CA GLU A 48 -5.18 8.34 -3.10
C GLU A 48 -5.56 8.36 -4.58
N LEU A 49 -5.00 7.44 -5.38
CA LEU A 49 -5.36 7.31 -6.79
C LEU A 49 -6.86 7.05 -6.95
N LEU A 50 -7.44 6.12 -6.17
CA LEU A 50 -8.87 5.81 -6.23
C LEU A 50 -9.74 6.98 -5.79
N MET A 51 -9.33 7.75 -4.78
CA MET A 51 -10.06 8.95 -4.37
C MET A 51 -10.00 10.05 -5.43
N ARG A 52 -8.86 10.21 -6.14
CA ARG A 52 -8.77 11.10 -7.30
C ARG A 52 -9.74 10.69 -8.41
N VAL A 53 -9.79 9.39 -8.72
CA VAL A 53 -10.74 8.86 -9.71
C VAL A 53 -12.18 9.13 -9.28
N ALA A 54 -12.53 8.81 -8.04
CA ALA A 54 -13.88 9.02 -7.52
C ALA A 54 -14.29 10.50 -7.63
N ASN A 55 -13.44 11.43 -7.19
CA ASN A 55 -13.71 12.86 -7.30
C ASN A 55 -13.86 13.33 -8.76
N ALA A 56 -13.07 12.78 -9.68
CA ALA A 56 -13.19 13.09 -11.12
C ALA A 56 -14.50 12.54 -11.70
N GLN A 57 -14.91 11.35 -11.29
CA GLN A 57 -16.19 10.74 -11.67
C GLN A 57 -17.39 11.59 -11.23
N GLU A 58 -17.40 12.07 -10.00
CA GLU A 58 -18.48 12.92 -9.51
C GLU A 58 -18.56 14.26 -10.28
N ARG A 59 -17.42 14.89 -10.58
CA ARG A 59 -17.39 16.10 -11.43
C ARG A 59 -17.88 15.83 -12.83
N TYR A 60 -17.49 14.72 -13.42
CA TYR A 60 -17.92 14.33 -14.75
C TYR A 60 -19.43 14.04 -14.80
N TYR A 61 -19.91 13.31 -13.80
CA TYR A 61 -21.33 13.00 -13.66
C TYR A 61 -22.19 14.26 -13.52
N ALA A 62 -21.75 15.23 -12.72
CA ALA A 62 -22.46 16.50 -12.54
C ALA A 62 -22.60 17.29 -13.85
N THR A 63 -21.69 17.10 -14.82
CA THR A 63 -21.71 17.82 -16.08
C THR A 63 -22.44 17.05 -17.19
N PHE A 64 -22.26 15.74 -17.24
CA PHE A 64 -22.68 14.90 -18.37
C PHE A 64 -23.78 13.89 -18.01
N ASN A 65 -24.20 13.81 -16.75
CA ASN A 65 -25.21 12.87 -16.22
C ASN A 65 -24.84 11.40 -16.53
N LYS A 66 -23.56 11.10 -16.61
CA LYS A 66 -22.98 9.76 -16.80
C LYS A 66 -21.58 9.73 -16.23
N TYR A 67 -21.10 8.54 -15.87
CA TYR A 67 -19.73 8.31 -15.44
C TYR A 67 -18.79 8.13 -16.65
N GLY A 68 -17.53 8.52 -16.47
CA GLY A 68 -16.48 8.34 -17.48
C GLY A 68 -15.87 6.95 -17.45
N ASP A 69 -15.41 6.44 -18.58
CA ASP A 69 -14.75 5.13 -18.67
C ASP A 69 -13.25 5.19 -18.88
N ASP A 70 -12.74 6.31 -19.39
CA ASP A 70 -11.30 6.51 -19.58
C ASP A 70 -10.71 7.42 -18.49
N PRO A 71 -9.82 6.90 -17.63
CA PRO A 71 -9.20 7.71 -16.58
C PRO A 71 -8.15 8.69 -17.10
N VAL A 72 -7.54 8.47 -18.28
CA VAL A 72 -6.31 9.18 -18.70
C VAL A 72 -6.60 10.26 -19.73
N THR A 73 -6.97 9.85 -20.93
CA THR A 73 -7.03 10.75 -22.12
C THR A 73 -8.44 11.21 -22.44
N GLY A 74 -9.44 10.43 -22.02
CA GLY A 74 -10.84 10.67 -22.34
C GLY A 74 -11.55 11.52 -21.30
N ASP A 75 -12.52 10.90 -20.64
CA ASP A 75 -13.55 11.58 -19.83
C ASP A 75 -12.98 12.25 -18.57
N LEU A 76 -12.09 11.58 -17.83
CA LEU A 76 -11.68 12.03 -16.51
C LEU A 76 -10.40 12.90 -16.51
N LYS A 77 -9.59 12.80 -17.56
CA LYS A 77 -8.36 13.62 -17.77
C LYS A 77 -7.41 13.66 -16.57
N LEU A 78 -7.17 12.50 -15.96
CA LEU A 78 -6.27 12.41 -14.79
C LEU A 78 -4.76 12.50 -15.16
N GLY A 79 -4.44 12.42 -16.45
CA GLY A 79 -3.07 12.47 -16.97
C GLY A 79 -2.31 11.14 -16.84
N SER A 80 -2.64 10.29 -15.88
CA SER A 80 -2.02 8.98 -15.70
C SER A 80 -3.01 7.98 -15.07
N ALA A 81 -2.98 6.73 -15.51
CA ALA A 81 -3.66 5.63 -14.85
C ALA A 81 -2.82 5.03 -13.70
N THR A 82 -1.55 5.42 -13.57
CA THR A 82 -0.65 4.93 -12.54
C THR A 82 -0.63 5.91 -11.37
N SER A 83 -0.55 5.38 -10.16
CA SER A 83 -0.42 6.17 -8.95
C SER A 83 0.89 6.97 -8.94
N GLU A 84 0.96 8.02 -8.13
CA GLU A 84 2.06 8.97 -8.13
C GLU A 84 3.41 8.32 -7.82
N LYS A 85 3.42 7.35 -6.89
CA LYS A 85 4.63 6.58 -6.54
C LYS A 85 4.82 5.31 -7.38
N GLY A 86 3.93 5.04 -8.34
CA GLY A 86 4.04 3.93 -9.26
C GLY A 86 3.72 2.54 -8.68
N TYR A 87 3.06 2.47 -7.52
CA TYR A 87 2.72 1.18 -6.91
C TYR A 87 1.45 0.56 -7.44
N TYR A 88 0.51 1.35 -7.98
CA TYR A 88 -0.80 0.91 -8.43
C TYR A 88 -1.15 1.46 -9.80
N THR A 89 -1.96 0.70 -10.53
CA THR A 89 -2.56 1.14 -11.80
C THR A 89 -4.07 1.01 -11.68
N VAL A 90 -4.81 2.05 -12.08
CA VAL A 90 -6.27 2.06 -12.02
C VAL A 90 -6.90 1.62 -13.33
N LYS A 91 -7.97 0.84 -13.20
CA LYS A 91 -8.90 0.51 -14.29
C LYS A 91 -10.33 0.78 -13.83
N ILE A 92 -11.15 1.33 -14.73
CA ILE A 92 -12.57 1.54 -14.49
C ILE A 92 -13.34 0.43 -15.19
N THR A 93 -14.28 -0.17 -14.48
CA THR A 93 -15.26 -1.13 -15.01
C THR A 93 -16.66 -0.63 -14.74
N LYS A 94 -17.61 -0.98 -15.60
CA LYS A 94 -18.99 -0.49 -15.56
C LYS A 94 -19.94 -1.59 -16.00
N THR A 95 -21.14 -1.55 -15.49
CA THR A 95 -22.29 -2.27 -16.08
C THR A 95 -23.08 -1.31 -16.97
N ASP A 96 -23.36 -0.10 -16.46
CA ASP A 96 -24.04 0.97 -17.18
C ASP A 96 -23.49 2.32 -16.67
N LEU A 97 -22.80 3.09 -17.52
CA LEU A 97 -22.20 4.37 -17.14
C LEU A 97 -23.21 5.42 -16.65
N THR A 98 -24.49 5.26 -16.96
CA THR A 98 -25.52 6.16 -16.43
C THR A 98 -25.88 5.85 -14.98
N LYS A 99 -25.50 4.68 -14.48
CA LYS A 99 -25.88 4.18 -13.16
C LYS A 99 -24.71 3.91 -12.23
N ASP A 100 -23.65 3.31 -12.74
CA ASP A 100 -22.57 2.84 -11.90
C ASP A 100 -21.17 2.86 -12.57
N TYR A 101 -20.15 2.83 -11.71
CA TYR A 101 -18.79 2.50 -12.05
C TYR A 101 -18.13 1.77 -10.88
N THR A 102 -17.09 1.02 -11.16
CA THR A 102 -16.15 0.51 -10.18
C THR A 102 -14.74 0.84 -10.63
N ALA A 103 -14.02 1.63 -9.85
CA ALA A 103 -12.61 1.89 -10.05
C ALA A 103 -11.80 0.90 -9.23
N THR A 104 -10.85 0.20 -9.87
CA THR A 104 -10.00 -0.80 -9.25
C THR A 104 -8.54 -0.43 -9.45
N ALA A 105 -7.82 -0.21 -8.35
CA ALA A 105 -6.38 0.00 -8.33
C ALA A 105 -5.69 -1.34 -8.07
N THR A 106 -4.97 -1.83 -9.07
CA THR A 106 -4.22 -3.10 -9.01
C THR A 106 -2.75 -2.80 -8.79
N PRO A 107 -2.05 -3.51 -7.87
CA PRO A 107 -0.62 -3.39 -7.72
C PRO A 107 0.11 -3.67 -9.05
N VAL A 108 1.08 -2.83 -9.38
CA VAL A 108 1.88 -3.00 -10.61
C VAL A 108 2.67 -4.30 -10.54
N ALA A 109 2.56 -5.13 -11.58
CA ALA A 109 3.27 -6.41 -11.69
C ALA A 109 4.78 -6.19 -11.60
N GLY A 110 5.47 -7.10 -10.90
CA GLY A 110 6.92 -6.99 -10.66
C GLY A 110 7.32 -6.08 -9.49
N ASN A 111 6.40 -5.26 -8.98
CA ASN A 111 6.64 -4.45 -7.78
C ASN A 111 6.43 -5.29 -6.51
N SER A 112 7.17 -4.97 -5.45
CA SER A 112 7.00 -5.64 -4.14
C SER A 112 5.57 -5.53 -3.58
N GLN A 113 4.82 -4.47 -3.94
CA GLN A 113 3.43 -4.29 -3.54
C GLN A 113 2.49 -5.38 -4.08
N ALA A 114 2.84 -6.06 -5.16
CA ALA A 114 2.08 -7.19 -5.70
C ALA A 114 1.98 -8.39 -4.72
N LYS A 115 2.88 -8.45 -3.71
CA LYS A 115 2.87 -9.47 -2.65
C LYS A 115 2.00 -9.10 -1.44
N ASP A 116 1.39 -7.93 -1.45
CA ASP A 116 0.50 -7.51 -0.37
C ASP A 116 -0.79 -8.33 -0.36
N ALA A 117 -1.18 -8.84 0.82
CA ALA A 117 -2.40 -9.64 0.99
C ALA A 117 -3.68 -8.90 0.57
N CYS A 118 -3.73 -7.58 0.69
CA CYS A 118 -4.86 -6.78 0.24
C CYS A 118 -5.08 -6.87 -1.28
N GLY A 119 -4.00 -7.04 -2.05
CA GLY A 119 -4.09 -7.11 -3.51
C GLY A 119 -4.66 -5.83 -4.11
N ALA A 120 -5.61 -5.98 -5.01
CA ALA A 120 -6.29 -4.86 -5.62
C ALA A 120 -7.26 -4.18 -4.63
N LEU A 121 -7.27 -2.84 -4.67
CA LEU A 121 -8.22 -2.01 -3.94
C LEU A 121 -9.27 -1.50 -4.90
N SER A 122 -10.54 -1.36 -4.47
CA SER A 122 -11.57 -0.78 -5.33
C SER A 122 -12.53 0.13 -4.57
N ILE A 123 -13.14 1.04 -5.31
CA ILE A 123 -14.24 1.90 -4.87
C ILE A 123 -15.26 1.98 -5.99
N ASN A 124 -16.55 1.94 -5.63
CA ASN A 124 -17.63 2.09 -6.59
C ASN A 124 -18.38 3.43 -6.45
N SER A 125 -19.34 3.68 -7.33
CA SER A 125 -20.19 4.88 -7.33
C SER A 125 -21.00 5.08 -6.04
N ALA A 126 -21.28 4.01 -5.29
CA ALA A 126 -21.93 4.08 -3.99
C ALA A 126 -20.93 4.32 -2.83
N GLY A 127 -19.65 4.54 -3.13
CA GLY A 127 -18.60 4.72 -2.10
C GLY A 127 -18.19 3.44 -1.37
N VAL A 128 -18.65 2.26 -1.83
CA VAL A 128 -18.26 0.98 -1.23
C VAL A 128 -16.82 0.67 -1.58
N LYS A 129 -16.03 0.35 -0.56
CA LYS A 129 -14.59 0.08 -0.64
C LYS A 129 -14.32 -1.41 -0.45
N LEU A 130 -13.49 -1.99 -1.33
CA LEU A 130 -13.05 -3.38 -1.24
C LEU A 130 -11.51 -3.47 -1.27
N PRO A 131 -10.90 -4.42 -0.56
CA PRO A 131 -11.51 -5.41 0.34
C PRO A 131 -12.26 -4.77 1.51
N ALA A 132 -13.40 -5.36 1.89
CA ALA A 132 -14.18 -4.85 3.01
C ALA A 132 -13.41 -5.00 4.34
N LEU A 133 -13.71 -4.17 5.33
CA LEU A 133 -13.09 -4.27 6.65
C LEU A 133 -13.35 -5.61 7.35
N THR A 134 -14.46 -6.26 6.99
CA THR A 134 -14.86 -7.59 7.49
C THR A 134 -14.14 -8.75 6.80
N ASP A 135 -13.41 -8.50 5.70
CA ASP A 135 -12.66 -9.53 4.99
C ASP A 135 -11.37 -9.87 5.74
N THR A 136 -11.45 -10.84 6.65
CA THR A 136 -10.31 -11.30 7.46
C THR A 136 -9.22 -11.99 6.63
N THR A 137 -9.55 -12.49 5.45
CA THR A 137 -8.59 -13.19 4.57
C THR A 137 -7.66 -12.19 3.87
N LYS A 138 -8.17 -10.99 3.56
CA LYS A 138 -7.41 -9.91 2.93
C LYS A 138 -6.73 -8.99 3.95
N ASN A 139 -7.39 -8.73 5.08
CA ASN A 139 -6.88 -7.81 6.12
C ASN A 139 -5.79 -8.43 7.02
N THR A 140 -5.07 -9.46 6.58
CA THR A 140 -4.03 -10.16 7.35
C THR A 140 -2.83 -9.26 7.69
N ASN A 141 -2.51 -8.28 6.84
CA ASN A 141 -1.47 -7.27 7.06
C ASN A 141 -2.02 -5.93 7.62
N GLY A 142 -3.16 -5.98 8.32
CA GLY A 142 -3.92 -4.83 8.77
C GLY A 142 -4.95 -4.36 7.75
N ARG A 143 -5.73 -3.36 8.12
CA ARG A 143 -6.84 -2.86 7.28
C ARG A 143 -6.35 -2.46 5.89
N CYS A 144 -7.07 -2.89 4.86
CA CYS A 144 -6.77 -2.56 3.46
C CYS A 144 -7.19 -1.12 3.10
N TRP A 145 -8.19 -0.60 3.84
CA TRP A 145 -8.70 0.76 3.73
C TRP A 145 -8.64 1.48 5.08
#